data_8ce6a2374646e58176c17f375fd03064
#
_entry.id   8ce6a2374646e58176c17f375fd03064
#
_cell.length_a   1.000
_cell.length_b   1.000
_cell.length_c   1.000
_cell.angle_alpha   90.00
_cell.angle_beta   90.00
_cell.angle_gamma   90.00
#
_symmetry.space_group_name_H-M   'P 1'
#
loop_
_entity.id
_entity.type
_entity.pdbx_description
1 polymer ?
#
loop_
_entity_poly.entity_id
_entity_poly.type
_entity_poly.pdbx_seq_one_letter_code
_entity_poly.pdbx_strand_id
1 'polypeptide(L)'
;TTKSVQDFNPDHVIVAVGANRNAPSIKGKNNRNVFDGEELRGLLFGSDAQAIKKLSLIQQLILKVGRATQLLRNISALRFFSKIWMPIAKNIVVIGGDLVGLELAEFLVERGRTVTVLEPSGSLGPNLSIVRRSRVVHMLKEHKVDLLTNVTIKEIDGQEVIFDHEEVQKSLQADQVIIALGADANSELSDELNNLNIPLTSIGDCTSVGYIHGAIADARKAVIDLRI
;
A
#
# COMPACT_ATOMS: atom_id res chain seq x y z
N THR A 1 4.38 -15.39 -18.37
CA THR A 1 4.90 -16.68 -17.90
C THR A 1 6.16 -17.04 -18.69
N THR A 2 7.04 -17.84 -18.09
CA THR A 2 8.26 -18.39 -18.74
C THR A 2 7.95 -19.00 -20.11
N LYS A 3 6.87 -19.79 -20.19
CA LYS A 3 6.41 -20.39 -21.45
C LYS A 3 6.08 -19.35 -22.52
N SER A 4 5.37 -18.28 -22.17
CA SER A 4 5.02 -17.22 -23.13
C SER A 4 6.24 -16.51 -23.70
N VAL A 5 7.30 -16.36 -22.90
CA VAL A 5 8.57 -15.77 -23.34
C VAL A 5 9.31 -16.73 -24.27
N GLN A 6 9.34 -18.02 -23.95
CA GLN A 6 9.92 -19.04 -24.83
C GLN A 6 9.21 -19.12 -26.18
N ASP A 7 7.86 -19.14 -26.17
CA ASP A 7 7.06 -19.22 -27.39
C ASP A 7 7.27 -17.98 -28.28
N PHE A 8 7.49 -16.80 -27.69
CA PHE A 8 7.75 -15.54 -28.39
C PHE A 8 9.17 -15.46 -28.94
N ASN A 9 10.14 -16.13 -28.27
CA ASN A 9 11.56 -16.18 -28.61
C ASN A 9 12.20 -14.80 -28.87
N PRO A 10 12.21 -13.89 -27.88
CA PRO A 10 12.74 -12.53 -28.03
C PRO A 10 14.28 -12.54 -28.00
N ASP A 11 14.90 -11.55 -28.63
CA ASP A 11 16.34 -11.30 -28.54
C ASP A 11 16.78 -10.78 -27.17
N HIS A 12 15.87 -10.08 -26.46
CA HIS A 12 16.11 -9.52 -25.15
C HIS A 12 14.78 -9.37 -24.38
N VAL A 13 14.80 -9.57 -23.06
CA VAL A 13 13.64 -9.38 -22.19
C VAL A 13 13.88 -8.24 -21.22
N ILE A 14 12.95 -7.31 -21.14
CA ILE A 14 12.92 -6.27 -20.10
C ILE A 14 11.82 -6.63 -19.09
N VAL A 15 12.21 -6.82 -17.83
CA VAL A 15 11.28 -7.11 -16.72
C VAL A 15 11.01 -5.83 -15.93
N ALA A 16 9.74 -5.41 -15.89
CA ALA A 16 9.28 -4.19 -15.24
C ALA A 16 7.98 -4.43 -14.45
N VAL A 17 7.97 -5.48 -13.62
CA VAL A 17 6.75 -5.97 -12.93
C VAL A 17 6.42 -5.21 -11.64
N GLY A 18 7.27 -4.25 -11.24
CA GLY A 18 7.05 -3.45 -10.03
C GLY A 18 7.43 -4.19 -8.75
N ALA A 19 7.01 -3.64 -7.61
CA ALA A 19 7.32 -4.13 -6.28
C ALA A 19 6.20 -4.99 -5.70
N ASN A 20 6.55 -5.87 -4.77
CA ASN A 20 5.61 -6.53 -3.86
C ASN A 20 5.29 -5.59 -2.70
N ARG A 21 4.00 -5.44 -2.39
CA ARG A 21 3.51 -4.57 -1.31
C ARG A 21 2.99 -5.38 -0.12
N ASN A 22 3.73 -6.42 0.22
CA ASN A 22 3.37 -7.26 1.35
C ASN A 22 3.68 -6.55 2.67
N ALA A 23 2.74 -6.60 3.59
CA ALA A 23 2.99 -6.13 4.94
C ALA A 23 4.09 -6.96 5.61
N PRO A 24 4.98 -6.33 6.40
CA PRO A 24 5.97 -7.05 7.18
C PRO A 24 5.29 -8.03 8.15
N SER A 25 6.07 -8.96 8.69
CA SER A 25 5.57 -9.92 9.67
C SER A 25 5.33 -9.21 11.01
N ILE A 26 4.08 -8.80 11.23
CA ILE A 26 3.59 -8.25 12.51
C ILE A 26 2.65 -9.29 13.11
N LYS A 27 2.82 -9.60 14.40
CA LYS A 27 1.90 -10.49 15.11
C LYS A 27 0.50 -9.91 15.07
N GLY A 28 -0.49 -10.68 14.63
CA GLY A 28 -1.87 -10.23 14.45
C GLY A 28 -2.18 -9.59 13.08
N LYS A 29 -1.24 -9.53 12.13
CA LYS A 29 -1.49 -8.96 10.79
C LYS A 29 -2.62 -9.65 10.02
N ASN A 30 -2.91 -10.91 10.34
CA ASN A 30 -3.98 -11.69 9.70
C ASN A 30 -5.34 -11.52 10.38
N ASN A 31 -5.46 -10.69 11.41
CA ASN A 31 -6.73 -10.42 12.07
C ASN A 31 -7.74 -9.81 11.09
N ARG A 32 -9.02 -10.06 11.33
CA ARG A 32 -10.11 -9.64 10.42
C ARG A 32 -10.18 -8.14 10.20
N ASN A 33 -9.77 -7.34 11.17
CA ASN A 33 -9.79 -5.88 11.14
C ASN A 33 -8.47 -5.26 10.63
N VAL A 34 -7.50 -6.09 10.22
CA VAL A 34 -6.21 -5.64 9.71
C VAL A 34 -6.18 -5.80 8.19
N PHE A 35 -5.76 -4.75 7.50
CA PHE A 35 -5.61 -4.74 6.05
C PHE A 35 -4.23 -4.21 5.67
N ASP A 36 -3.67 -4.75 4.62
CA ASP A 36 -2.51 -4.18 3.96
C ASP A 36 -2.87 -3.45 2.66
N GLY A 37 -1.86 -2.89 1.98
CA GLY A 37 -2.06 -2.11 0.77
C GLY A 37 -2.64 -2.93 -0.39
N GLU A 38 -2.27 -4.20 -0.53
CA GLU A 38 -2.78 -5.08 -1.58
C GLU A 38 -4.22 -5.53 -1.28
N GLU A 39 -4.53 -5.85 -0.02
CA GLU A 39 -5.89 -6.18 0.41
C GLU A 39 -6.85 -5.00 0.20
N LEU A 40 -6.43 -3.76 0.53
CA LEU A 40 -7.25 -2.57 0.27
C LEU A 40 -7.47 -2.32 -1.22
N ARG A 41 -6.43 -2.50 -2.02
CA ARG A 41 -6.52 -2.43 -3.47
C ARG A 41 -7.45 -3.51 -4.02
N GLY A 42 -7.28 -4.75 -3.54
CA GLY A 42 -8.12 -5.89 -3.88
C GLY A 42 -9.60 -5.66 -3.55
N LEU A 43 -9.91 -4.98 -2.43
CA LEU A 43 -11.27 -4.58 -2.09
C LEU A 43 -11.86 -3.61 -3.12
N LEU A 44 -11.10 -2.62 -3.57
CA LEU A 44 -11.56 -1.63 -4.55
C LEU A 44 -11.82 -2.26 -5.92
N PHE A 45 -10.91 -3.11 -6.40
CA PHE A 45 -11.02 -3.75 -7.71
C PHE A 45 -11.77 -5.08 -7.68
N GLY A 46 -11.98 -5.65 -6.50
CA GLY A 46 -12.70 -6.91 -6.32
C GLY A 46 -11.90 -8.15 -6.71
N SER A 47 -10.60 -8.02 -6.76
CA SER A 47 -9.69 -9.09 -7.13
C SER A 47 -9.29 -9.98 -5.97
N ASP A 48 -9.40 -9.50 -4.72
CA ASP A 48 -8.99 -10.24 -3.53
C ASP A 48 -10.19 -10.84 -2.79
N ALA A 49 -10.35 -12.16 -2.93
CA ALA A 49 -11.41 -12.91 -2.24
C ALA A 49 -11.18 -13.00 -0.72
N GLN A 50 -9.95 -12.94 -0.23
CA GLN A 50 -9.65 -13.00 1.20
C GLN A 50 -9.96 -11.66 1.88
N ALA A 51 -9.56 -10.55 1.29
CA ALA A 51 -9.91 -9.22 1.79
C ALA A 51 -11.44 -9.01 1.85
N ILE A 52 -12.18 -9.51 0.85
CA ILE A 52 -13.65 -9.44 0.84
C ILE A 52 -14.26 -10.23 2.01
N LYS A 53 -13.68 -11.36 2.39
CA LYS A 53 -14.18 -12.18 3.53
C LYS A 53 -14.00 -11.47 4.89
N LYS A 54 -13.07 -10.53 4.99
CA LYS A 54 -12.89 -9.70 6.20
C LYS A 54 -14.05 -8.74 6.43
N LEU A 55 -14.79 -8.38 5.38
CA LEU A 55 -15.94 -7.47 5.44
C LEU A 55 -17.20 -8.17 5.99
N SER A 56 -18.11 -7.37 6.56
CA SER A 56 -19.44 -7.85 6.94
C SER A 56 -20.27 -8.23 5.71
N LEU A 57 -21.28 -9.08 5.88
CA LEU A 57 -22.17 -9.49 4.79
C LEU A 57 -22.86 -8.30 4.09
N ILE A 58 -23.23 -7.29 4.87
CA ILE A 58 -23.85 -6.06 4.33
C ILE A 58 -22.84 -5.30 3.45
N GLN A 59 -21.61 -5.14 3.92
CA GLN A 59 -20.55 -4.48 3.15
C GLN A 59 -20.23 -5.23 1.87
N GLN A 60 -20.18 -6.58 1.92
CA GLN A 60 -19.99 -7.42 0.74
C GLN A 60 -21.13 -7.25 -0.27
N LEU A 61 -22.38 -7.16 0.21
CA LEU A 61 -23.54 -6.94 -0.66
C LEU A 61 -23.47 -5.58 -1.34
N ILE A 62 -23.14 -4.51 -0.60
CA ILE A 62 -23.02 -3.15 -1.16
C ILE A 62 -21.92 -3.10 -2.22
N LEU A 63 -20.77 -3.75 -1.97
CA LEU A 63 -19.69 -3.82 -2.96
C LEU A 63 -20.12 -4.60 -4.21
N LYS A 64 -20.85 -5.71 -4.07
CA LYS A 64 -21.39 -6.46 -5.21
C LYS A 64 -22.34 -5.61 -6.06
N VAL A 65 -23.25 -4.88 -5.42
CA VAL A 65 -24.18 -3.96 -6.11
C VAL A 65 -23.42 -2.84 -6.82
N GLY A 66 -22.47 -2.19 -6.11
CA GLY A 66 -21.66 -1.12 -6.68
C GLY A 66 -20.85 -1.56 -7.91
N ARG A 67 -20.41 -2.82 -7.94
CA ARG A 67 -19.73 -3.43 -9.12
C ARG A 67 -20.72 -3.72 -10.26
N ALA A 68 -21.84 -4.35 -9.95
CA ALA A 68 -22.86 -4.69 -10.95
C ALA A 68 -23.41 -3.44 -11.66
N THR A 69 -23.55 -2.34 -10.96
CA THR A 69 -24.00 -1.04 -11.50
C THR A 69 -22.89 -0.23 -12.18
N GLN A 70 -21.67 -0.75 -12.25
CA GLN A 70 -20.47 -0.04 -12.75
C GLN A 70 -20.18 1.29 -12.03
N LEU A 71 -20.81 1.56 -10.90
CA LEU A 71 -20.67 2.80 -10.12
C LEU A 71 -19.21 2.99 -9.66
N LEU A 72 -18.52 1.87 -9.33
CA LEU A 72 -17.12 1.87 -8.92
C LEU A 72 -16.13 2.19 -10.06
N ARG A 73 -16.58 2.22 -11.31
CA ARG A 73 -15.78 2.62 -12.48
C ARG A 73 -15.81 4.14 -12.71
N ASN A 74 -16.81 4.82 -12.17
CA ASN A 74 -16.90 6.28 -12.28
C ASN A 74 -16.21 6.96 -11.10
N ILE A 75 -15.06 7.59 -11.34
CA ILE A 75 -14.22 8.24 -10.31
C ILE A 75 -14.99 9.35 -9.57
N SER A 76 -15.81 10.12 -10.27
CA SER A 76 -16.59 11.20 -9.64
C SER A 76 -17.68 10.66 -8.71
N ALA A 77 -18.36 9.58 -9.14
CA ALA A 77 -19.33 8.88 -8.31
C ALA A 77 -18.64 8.26 -7.09
N LEU A 78 -17.49 7.61 -7.28
CA LEU A 78 -16.72 7.01 -6.21
C LEU A 78 -16.27 8.06 -5.16
N ARG A 79 -15.80 9.23 -5.61
CA ARG A 79 -15.45 10.35 -4.71
C ARG A 79 -16.64 10.85 -3.90
N PHE A 80 -17.81 10.98 -4.52
CA PHE A 80 -19.01 11.43 -3.83
C PHE A 80 -19.51 10.40 -2.82
N PHE A 81 -19.72 9.15 -3.27
CA PHE A 81 -20.25 8.09 -2.41
C PHE A 81 -19.30 7.70 -1.29
N SER A 82 -17.98 7.73 -1.48
CA SER A 82 -17.02 7.45 -0.41
C SER A 82 -17.05 8.44 0.75
N LYS A 83 -17.58 9.66 0.55
CA LYS A 83 -17.83 10.61 1.65
C LYS A 83 -19.04 10.23 2.49
N ILE A 84 -20.03 9.57 1.87
CA ILE A 84 -21.28 9.17 2.55
C ILE A 84 -21.08 7.81 3.22
N TRP A 85 -20.48 6.86 2.49
CA TRP A 85 -20.27 5.51 2.96
C TRP A 85 -19.02 4.90 2.31
N MET A 86 -18.25 4.20 3.12
CA MET A 86 -17.14 3.34 2.65
C MET A 86 -16.98 2.16 3.61
N PRO A 87 -16.51 0.98 3.12
CA PRO A 87 -16.37 -0.23 3.93
C PRO A 87 -15.14 -0.18 4.86
N ILE A 88 -14.82 1.00 5.39
CA ILE A 88 -13.69 1.26 6.28
C ILE A 88 -14.25 1.83 7.59
N ALA A 89 -13.72 1.35 8.71
CA ALA A 89 -14.16 1.71 10.06
C ALA A 89 -13.99 3.21 10.39
N LYS A 90 -14.43 3.61 11.57
CA LYS A 90 -14.38 5.01 12.00
C LYS A 90 -13.05 5.36 12.66
N ASN A 91 -12.56 4.50 13.58
CA ASN A 91 -11.28 4.68 14.25
C ASN A 91 -10.23 3.80 13.58
N ILE A 92 -9.21 4.40 13.04
CA ILE A 92 -8.22 3.71 12.20
C ILE A 92 -6.81 4.01 12.71
N VAL A 93 -6.03 2.97 12.89
CA VAL A 93 -4.59 3.11 13.05
C VAL A 93 -3.91 2.76 11.73
N VAL A 94 -3.13 3.69 11.21
CA VAL A 94 -2.26 3.50 10.03
C VAL A 94 -0.85 3.23 10.53
N ILE A 95 -0.31 2.06 10.23
CA ILE A 95 1.07 1.70 10.53
C ILE A 95 1.92 1.98 9.30
N GLY A 96 2.79 2.97 9.41
CA GLY A 96 3.60 3.52 8.32
C GLY A 96 3.21 4.95 7.99
N GLY A 97 4.14 5.88 8.17
CA GLY A 97 3.95 7.32 7.97
C GLY A 97 4.80 7.89 6.82
N ASP A 98 5.11 7.09 5.81
CA ASP A 98 5.72 7.55 4.57
C ASP A 98 4.67 7.93 3.52
N LEU A 99 5.05 8.05 2.25
CA LEU A 99 4.22 8.49 1.13
C LEU A 99 2.81 7.90 1.18
N VAL A 100 2.69 6.57 1.19
CA VAL A 100 1.41 5.85 1.11
C VAL A 100 0.58 6.07 2.37
N GLY A 101 1.20 5.94 3.56
CA GLY A 101 0.48 6.06 4.82
C GLY A 101 -0.04 7.46 5.08
N LEU A 102 0.75 8.51 4.77
CA LEU A 102 0.30 9.89 4.93
C LEU A 102 -0.79 10.28 3.94
N GLU A 103 -0.69 9.85 2.67
CA GLU A 103 -1.75 10.11 1.68
C GLU A 103 -3.04 9.34 2.01
N LEU A 104 -2.91 8.12 2.54
CA LEU A 104 -4.05 7.37 3.04
C LEU A 104 -4.70 8.05 4.25
N ALA A 105 -3.90 8.53 5.21
CA ALA A 105 -4.41 9.28 6.36
C ALA A 105 -5.15 10.56 5.93
N GLU A 106 -4.59 11.34 4.98
CA GLU A 106 -5.24 12.49 4.36
C GLU A 106 -6.60 12.10 3.76
N PHE A 107 -6.63 11.04 2.96
CA PHE A 107 -7.86 10.54 2.35
C PHE A 107 -8.93 10.14 3.38
N LEU A 108 -8.53 9.51 4.48
CA LEU A 108 -9.42 9.02 5.52
C LEU A 108 -10.01 10.16 6.36
N VAL A 109 -9.19 11.15 6.76
CA VAL A 109 -9.67 12.28 7.57
C VAL A 109 -10.61 13.19 6.79
N GLU A 110 -10.36 13.39 5.48
CA GLU A 110 -11.29 14.10 4.60
C GLU A 110 -12.68 13.44 4.51
N ARG A 111 -12.78 12.15 4.90
CA ARG A 111 -14.01 11.35 4.95
C ARG A 111 -14.52 11.14 6.36
N GLY A 112 -14.07 11.98 7.29
CA GLY A 112 -14.56 12.00 8.68
C GLY A 112 -14.13 10.78 9.50
N ARG A 113 -12.99 10.14 9.17
CA ARG A 113 -12.41 9.10 9.99
C ARG A 113 -11.47 9.69 11.03
N THR A 114 -11.42 9.08 12.21
CA THR A 114 -10.41 9.36 13.22
C THR A 114 -9.20 8.49 12.90
N VAL A 115 -8.05 9.12 12.73
CA VAL A 115 -6.83 8.43 12.29
C VAL A 115 -5.69 8.70 13.25
N THR A 116 -4.93 7.66 13.59
CA THR A 116 -3.62 7.75 14.23
C THR A 116 -2.59 7.11 13.30
N VAL A 117 -1.46 7.77 13.09
CA VAL A 117 -0.36 7.26 12.27
C VAL A 117 0.80 6.85 13.18
N LEU A 118 1.22 5.59 13.08
CA LEU A 118 2.37 5.02 13.77
C LEU A 118 3.51 4.80 12.78
N GLU A 119 4.58 5.58 12.89
CA GLU A 119 5.74 5.50 11.99
C GLU A 119 6.95 4.92 12.73
N PRO A 120 7.50 3.79 12.28
CA PRO A 120 8.68 3.19 12.90
C PRO A 120 9.93 4.05 12.83
N SER A 121 10.13 4.80 11.76
CA SER A 121 11.29 5.68 11.60
C SER A 121 11.15 6.99 12.39
N GLY A 122 12.25 7.74 12.50
CA GLY A 122 12.27 9.04 13.19
C GLY A 122 11.65 10.19 12.37
N SER A 123 11.11 9.93 11.18
CA SER A 123 10.60 11.01 10.32
C SER A 123 9.39 10.60 9.50
N LEU A 124 8.43 11.49 9.39
CA LEU A 124 7.26 11.31 8.54
C LEU A 124 7.57 11.69 7.08
N GLY A 125 7.14 10.87 6.14
CA GLY A 125 7.21 11.15 4.70
C GLY A 125 8.62 11.43 4.16
N PRO A 126 9.64 10.61 4.48
CA PRO A 126 11.01 10.86 3.98
C PRO A 126 11.08 10.83 2.45
N ASN A 127 10.21 10.09 1.80
CA ASN A 127 10.14 9.97 0.32
C ASN A 127 9.20 11.00 -0.33
N LEU A 128 8.57 11.87 0.44
CA LEU A 128 7.81 13.00 -0.08
C LEU A 128 8.73 14.20 -0.38
N SER A 129 8.43 14.96 -1.43
CA SER A 129 9.05 16.27 -1.62
C SER A 129 8.77 17.17 -0.41
N ILE A 130 9.72 18.06 -0.07
CA ILE A 130 9.63 18.92 1.11
C ILE A 130 8.30 19.70 1.15
N VAL A 131 7.86 20.23 0.02
CA VAL A 131 6.61 21.00 -0.10
C VAL A 131 5.39 20.12 0.16
N ARG A 132 5.32 18.93 -0.45
CA ARG A 132 4.19 18.00 -0.27
C ARG A 132 4.15 17.49 1.17
N ARG A 133 5.31 17.10 1.72
CA ARG A 133 5.45 16.64 3.10
C ARG A 133 4.95 17.68 4.10
N SER A 134 5.44 18.91 3.99
CA SER A 134 5.03 20.00 4.89
C SER A 134 3.51 20.23 4.83
N ARG A 135 2.94 20.25 3.62
CA ARG A 135 1.50 20.44 3.42
C ARG A 135 0.67 19.30 4.03
N VAL A 136 1.00 18.04 3.75
CA VAL A 136 0.21 16.91 4.25
C VAL A 136 0.30 16.78 5.77
N VAL A 137 1.51 16.92 6.35
CA VAL A 137 1.70 16.87 7.81
C VAL A 137 0.95 18.01 8.50
N HIS A 138 0.99 19.22 7.95
CA HIS A 138 0.24 20.36 8.48
C HIS A 138 -1.27 20.09 8.47
N MET A 139 -1.80 19.67 7.35
CA MET A 139 -3.22 19.35 7.20
C MET A 139 -3.67 18.23 8.16
N LEU A 140 -2.87 17.16 8.31
CA LEU A 140 -3.18 16.09 9.25
C LEU A 140 -3.23 16.60 10.70
N LYS A 141 -2.31 17.49 11.09
CA LYS A 141 -2.33 18.13 12.41
C LYS A 141 -3.55 19.02 12.62
N GLU A 142 -3.97 19.80 11.61
CA GLU A 142 -5.20 20.58 11.67
C GLU A 142 -6.43 19.70 11.89
N HIS A 143 -6.45 18.49 11.31
CA HIS A 143 -7.49 17.48 11.52
C HIS A 143 -7.31 16.65 12.80
N LYS A 144 -6.37 17.06 13.68
CA LYS A 144 -6.08 16.40 14.97
C LYS A 144 -5.71 14.92 14.82
N VAL A 145 -4.97 14.59 13.77
CA VAL A 145 -4.38 13.26 13.60
C VAL A 145 -3.16 13.14 14.50
N ASP A 146 -3.11 12.11 15.32
CA ASP A 146 -1.93 11.76 16.10
C ASP A 146 -0.88 11.15 15.18
N LEU A 147 0.28 11.78 15.11
CA LEU A 147 1.41 11.39 14.28
C LEU A 147 2.59 11.01 15.17
N LEU A 148 2.77 9.71 15.42
CA LEU A 148 3.82 9.18 16.30
C LEU A 148 4.96 8.60 15.46
N THR A 149 6.18 9.05 15.71
CA THR A 149 7.42 8.54 15.10
C THR A 149 8.25 7.76 16.12
N ASN A 150 9.28 7.03 15.66
CA ASN A 150 10.10 6.15 16.50
C ASN A 150 9.28 5.10 17.25
N VAL A 151 8.29 4.51 16.59
CA VAL A 151 7.39 3.54 17.17
C VAL A 151 7.84 2.12 16.79
N THR A 152 7.92 1.22 17.76
CA THR A 152 8.15 -0.20 17.49
C THR A 152 6.87 -0.98 17.71
N ILE A 153 6.25 -1.45 16.62
CA ILE A 153 5.02 -2.25 16.68
C ILE A 153 5.35 -3.63 17.24
N LYS A 154 4.65 -4.05 18.29
CA LYS A 154 4.79 -5.37 18.91
C LYS A 154 3.78 -6.36 18.36
N GLU A 155 2.51 -6.03 18.49
CA GLU A 155 1.42 -6.89 18.04
C GLU A 155 0.12 -6.12 17.85
N ILE A 156 -0.79 -6.76 17.13
CA ILE A 156 -2.18 -6.33 16.99
C ILE A 156 -3.03 -7.43 17.61
N ASP A 157 -3.63 -7.15 18.77
CA ASP A 157 -4.49 -8.09 19.49
C ASP A 157 -5.94 -7.64 19.44
N GLY A 158 -6.75 -8.33 18.64
CA GLY A 158 -8.13 -7.91 18.39
C GLY A 158 -8.22 -6.48 17.85
N GLN A 159 -8.76 -5.58 18.65
CA GLN A 159 -8.89 -4.14 18.32
C GLN A 159 -7.80 -3.27 18.98
N GLU A 160 -6.81 -3.87 19.56
CA GLU A 160 -5.73 -3.16 20.25
C GLU A 160 -4.42 -3.27 19.48
N VAL A 161 -3.76 -2.15 19.25
CA VAL A 161 -2.42 -2.07 18.67
C VAL A 161 -1.44 -1.78 19.80
N ILE A 162 -0.53 -2.71 20.07
CA ILE A 162 0.47 -2.64 21.13
C ILE A 162 1.83 -2.27 20.51
N PHE A 163 2.47 -1.25 21.05
CA PHE A 163 3.72 -0.70 20.52
C PHE A 163 4.57 -0.06 21.61
N ASP A 164 5.87 0.01 21.39
CA ASP A 164 6.77 0.83 22.20
C ASP A 164 6.93 2.21 21.57
N HIS A 165 6.91 3.23 22.39
CA HIS A 165 7.22 4.61 22.03
C HIS A 165 7.91 5.28 23.21
N GLU A 166 9.10 5.88 22.97
CA GLU A 166 9.92 6.48 24.02
C GLU A 166 10.24 5.51 25.17
N GLU A 167 10.62 4.28 24.84
CA GLU A 167 10.95 3.19 25.79
C GLU A 167 9.77 2.74 26.67
N VAL A 168 8.57 3.22 26.41
CA VAL A 168 7.36 2.86 27.14
C VAL A 168 6.42 2.09 26.23
N GLN A 169 5.94 0.94 26.72
CA GLN A 169 4.88 0.20 26.03
C GLN A 169 3.55 0.94 26.15
N LYS A 170 2.94 1.20 25.01
CA LYS A 170 1.64 1.88 24.87
C LYS A 170 0.69 0.98 24.08
N SER A 171 -0.59 1.27 24.17
CA SER A 171 -1.61 0.64 23.33
C SER A 171 -2.63 1.66 22.85
N LEU A 172 -3.22 1.36 21.67
CA LEU A 172 -4.28 2.15 21.06
C LEU A 172 -5.42 1.25 20.61
N GLN A 173 -6.64 1.68 20.89
CA GLN A 173 -7.83 1.02 20.36
C GLN A 173 -8.06 1.44 18.91
N ALA A 174 -8.29 0.46 18.04
CA ALA A 174 -8.56 0.65 16.64
C ALA A 174 -9.68 -0.27 16.16
N ASP A 175 -10.73 0.29 15.58
CA ASP A 175 -11.74 -0.53 14.90
C ASP A 175 -11.14 -1.23 13.68
N GLN A 176 -10.14 -0.60 13.07
CA GLN A 176 -9.42 -1.13 11.91
C GLN A 176 -7.96 -0.68 11.91
N VAL A 177 -7.07 -1.56 11.48
CA VAL A 177 -5.66 -1.28 11.30
C VAL A 177 -5.31 -1.40 9.82
N ILE A 178 -4.56 -0.43 9.31
CA ILE A 178 -4.05 -0.46 7.94
C ILE A 178 -2.53 -0.44 7.97
N ILE A 179 -1.90 -1.49 7.44
CA ILE A 179 -0.46 -1.59 7.36
C ILE A 179 -0.01 -0.99 6.02
N ALA A 180 0.58 0.19 6.10
CA ALA A 180 1.11 0.96 4.97
C ALA A 180 2.65 0.98 4.98
N LEU A 181 3.26 -0.10 5.47
CA LEU A 181 4.70 -0.28 5.53
C LEU A 181 5.19 -1.01 4.29
N GLY A 182 6.26 -0.47 3.72
CA GLY A 182 7.12 -1.15 2.78
C GLY A 182 6.52 -1.41 1.40
N ALA A 183 7.43 -1.51 0.48
CA ALA A 183 7.33 -2.26 -0.76
C ALA A 183 8.69 -2.91 -0.95
N ASP A 184 8.71 -4.19 -1.27
CA ASP A 184 9.94 -4.95 -1.53
C ASP A 184 10.09 -5.17 -3.02
N ALA A 185 11.33 -5.22 -3.49
CA ALA A 185 11.62 -5.56 -4.88
C ALA A 185 11.01 -6.93 -5.24
N ASN A 186 10.42 -7.03 -6.43
CA ASN A 186 9.83 -8.28 -6.92
C ASN A 186 10.72 -8.92 -7.98
N SER A 187 11.66 -9.76 -7.57
CA SER A 187 12.56 -10.46 -8.47
C SER A 187 12.03 -11.78 -9.00
N GLU A 188 10.88 -12.27 -8.53
CA GLU A 188 10.38 -13.63 -8.83
C GLU A 188 10.39 -13.95 -10.32
N LEU A 189 9.81 -13.08 -11.16
CA LEU A 189 9.78 -13.31 -12.60
C LEU A 189 11.19 -13.24 -13.23
N SER A 190 12.03 -12.35 -12.75
CA SER A 190 13.42 -12.25 -13.24
C SER A 190 14.20 -13.51 -12.93
N ASP A 191 14.04 -14.03 -11.72
CA ASP A 191 14.72 -15.27 -11.27
C ASP A 191 14.23 -16.49 -12.07
N GLU A 192 12.94 -16.58 -12.36
CA GLU A 192 12.39 -17.62 -13.24
C GLU A 192 12.96 -17.54 -14.66
N LEU A 193 13.05 -16.33 -15.22
CA LEU A 193 13.49 -16.09 -16.60
C LEU A 193 15.01 -16.25 -16.79
N ASN A 194 15.82 -16.07 -15.75
CA ASN A 194 17.27 -16.25 -15.81
C ASN A 194 17.68 -17.66 -16.29
N ASN A 195 16.79 -18.65 -16.12
CA ASN A 195 17.04 -20.03 -16.56
C ASN A 195 16.86 -20.23 -18.09
N LEU A 196 16.41 -19.23 -18.83
CA LEU A 196 16.09 -19.37 -20.26
C LEU A 196 17.25 -19.07 -21.21
N ASN A 197 18.42 -18.67 -20.72
CA ASN A 197 19.56 -18.22 -21.55
C ASN A 197 19.20 -17.10 -22.56
N ILE A 198 18.21 -16.29 -22.25
CA ILE A 198 17.84 -15.10 -23.01
C ILE A 198 18.38 -13.88 -22.26
N PRO A 199 19.03 -12.93 -22.94
CA PRO A 199 19.46 -11.68 -22.31
C PRO A 199 18.32 -10.99 -21.60
N LEU A 200 18.52 -10.60 -20.32
CA LEU A 200 17.48 -10.05 -19.45
C LEU A 200 17.96 -8.79 -18.74
N THR A 201 17.09 -7.78 -18.68
CA THR A 201 17.32 -6.57 -17.89
C THR A 201 16.09 -6.29 -17.02
N SER A 202 16.27 -6.25 -15.71
CA SER A 202 15.22 -5.84 -14.76
C SER A 202 15.32 -4.35 -14.48
N ILE A 203 14.19 -3.65 -14.46
CA ILE A 203 14.11 -2.19 -14.27
C ILE A 203 12.98 -1.78 -13.33
N GLY A 204 13.14 -0.63 -12.67
CA GLY A 204 12.15 -0.04 -11.78
C GLY A 204 12.00 -0.82 -10.47
N ASP A 205 10.84 -0.72 -9.84
CA ASP A 205 10.61 -1.20 -8.48
C ASP A 205 10.75 -2.72 -8.31
N CYS A 206 10.90 -3.49 -9.38
CA CYS A 206 11.21 -4.91 -9.26
C CYS A 206 12.69 -5.18 -8.92
N THR A 207 13.58 -4.19 -9.08
CA THR A 207 14.99 -4.27 -8.68
C THR A 207 15.24 -3.56 -7.35
N SER A 208 14.73 -2.34 -7.23
CA SER A 208 14.78 -1.54 -6.01
C SER A 208 13.67 -0.50 -6.04
N VAL A 209 12.99 -0.32 -4.92
CA VAL A 209 11.87 0.62 -4.84
C VAL A 209 12.37 2.05 -4.99
N GLY A 210 12.14 2.65 -6.16
CA GLY A 210 12.55 4.00 -6.55
C GLY A 210 11.39 4.87 -7.03
N TYR A 211 10.16 4.35 -6.95
CA TYR A 211 8.95 5.01 -7.43
C TYR A 211 9.05 5.42 -8.91
N ILE A 212 8.24 6.40 -9.33
CA ILE A 212 8.20 6.88 -10.73
C ILE A 212 9.59 7.37 -11.20
N HIS A 213 10.30 8.10 -10.33
CA HIS A 213 11.62 8.64 -10.70
C HIS A 213 12.64 7.53 -10.96
N GLY A 214 12.71 6.53 -10.07
CA GLY A 214 13.59 5.36 -10.22
C GLY A 214 13.26 4.57 -11.48
N ALA A 215 11.98 4.26 -11.69
CA ALA A 215 11.53 3.51 -12.86
C ALA A 215 11.90 4.20 -14.19
N ILE A 216 11.76 5.54 -14.28
CA ILE A 216 12.14 6.31 -15.47
C ILE A 216 13.67 6.31 -15.67
N ALA A 217 14.44 6.46 -14.58
CA ALA A 217 15.89 6.45 -14.65
C ALA A 217 16.44 5.10 -15.14
N ASP A 218 15.91 4.01 -14.58
CA ASP A 218 16.29 2.64 -14.95
C ASP A 218 15.91 2.32 -16.40
N ALA A 219 14.71 2.71 -16.83
CA ALA A 219 14.26 2.52 -18.20
C ALA A 219 15.19 3.24 -19.20
N ARG A 220 15.56 4.50 -18.88
CA ARG A 220 16.52 5.27 -19.71
C ARG A 220 17.87 4.58 -19.79
N LYS A 221 18.40 4.11 -18.65
CA LYS A 221 19.67 3.39 -18.60
C LYS A 221 19.61 2.10 -19.42
N ALA A 222 18.56 1.29 -19.26
CA ALA A 222 18.39 0.06 -20.01
C ALA A 222 18.41 0.28 -21.53
N VAL A 223 17.71 1.31 -22.03
CA VAL A 223 17.71 1.64 -23.46
C VAL A 223 19.09 2.06 -23.97
N ILE A 224 19.84 2.85 -23.18
CA ILE A 224 21.22 3.25 -23.53
C ILE A 224 22.13 2.02 -23.56
N ASP A 225 22.03 1.13 -22.60
CA ASP A 225 22.89 -0.07 -22.48
C ASP A 225 22.57 -1.08 -23.59
N LEU A 226 21.34 -1.19 -24.05
CA LEU A 226 20.93 -2.02 -25.19
C LEU A 226 21.45 -1.50 -26.54
N ARG A 227 21.98 -0.28 -26.63
CA ARG A 227 22.50 0.34 -27.84
C ARG A 227 21.52 0.30 -29.04
N ILE A 228 20.21 0.46 -28.75
CA ILE A 228 19.15 0.56 -29.76
C ILE A 228 19.13 1.98 -30.32
#